data_7fa2767738fbed847897b2b248f5a4b4
#
_entry.id   7fa2767738fbed847897b2b248f5a4b4
#
_cell.length_a   1.000
_cell.length_b   1.000
_cell.length_c   1.000
_cell.angle_alpha   90.00
_cell.angle_beta   90.00
_cell.angle_gamma   90.00
#
_symmetry.space_group_name_H-M   'P 1'
#
loop_
_entity.id
_entity.type
_entity.pdbx_description
1 polymer ?
#
loop_
_entity_poly.entity_id
_entity_poly.type
_entity_poly.pdbx_seq_one_letter_code
_entity_poly.pdbx_strand_id
1 'polypeptide(L)'
;MKLRDLTILFFSLLCSIGSAQELLRGEVTFVTANNVYVHFENTNNIAIGDTLDLVKGAESLPCMVVTSKSSISCVCKIINGCKIDKADVVHFISVVVVPAIAAEQPPAQLQRDDSITTEKNERNKERIRGRISGATYSTVNSNRGDDHRMMYRFSINADHIGNSKFSAESYINYRKLFPSNDRSFNYRTSYFNVYNLAVRYEPDSNTTITLGRKINNNASSLGAIDGLQAEKYFGKLYAGAIAGFRPDIATFGFNANLFQYGGYLGLQLNSDRIRSRTTAGLMQQTNKGATDRRYTYFQHTTTINNNFNIFSSAELDLFNQVNGNSGGARLTNLFVSSRYRFSKKVDLFASYDSRKRIVYYETYRTDVENMLEDDQARQGLRARLNIKPIKNVIVGISVGKRFQSDGQNSSNNYNGSLTFNKMPVIGGRWNFQFNRNLSSYLRSDIASVRYSKSLLNNRLTLNPYYRILMYRYASRGGADGVPLTTKQHYYGVDMAYNLSRTLVASLLGEMSTLKDEKNYRVNFSIIKRFDSKNKK
;
A
#
# COMPACT_ATOMS: atom_id res chain seq x y z
N MET A 1 -11.41 45.04 -15.93
CA MET A 1 -10.53 44.41 -14.90
C MET A 1 -9.43 43.68 -15.63
N LYS A 2 -8.18 44.15 -15.53
CA LYS A 2 -7.03 43.57 -16.26
C LYS A 2 -6.55 42.31 -15.53
N LEU A 3 -6.08 41.34 -16.28
CA LEU A 3 -5.63 40.03 -15.78
C LEU A 3 -4.61 40.11 -14.59
N ARG A 4 -3.92 41.25 -14.50
CA ARG A 4 -2.97 41.62 -13.42
C ARG A 4 -3.66 41.88 -12.08
N ASP A 5 -4.92 42.32 -12.09
CA ASP A 5 -5.66 42.65 -10.86
C ASP A 5 -6.25 41.38 -10.22
N LEU A 6 -6.53 40.38 -11.07
CA LEU A 6 -7.03 39.05 -10.63
C LEU A 6 -5.93 38.19 -9.98
N THR A 7 -4.67 38.37 -10.40
CA THR A 7 -3.52 37.68 -9.81
C THR A 7 -3.14 38.25 -8.44
N ILE A 8 -3.30 39.56 -8.25
CA ILE A 8 -3.04 40.21 -6.96
C ILE A 8 -4.13 39.86 -5.95
N LEU A 9 -5.40 39.77 -6.39
CA LEU A 9 -6.51 39.35 -5.53
C LEU A 9 -6.39 37.88 -5.10
N PHE A 10 -5.80 37.00 -5.94
CA PHE A 10 -5.58 35.60 -5.63
C PHE A 10 -4.40 35.41 -4.66
N PHE A 11 -3.42 36.32 -4.67
CA PHE A 11 -2.25 36.26 -3.78
C PHE A 11 -2.50 36.95 -2.42
N SER A 12 -3.40 37.95 -2.35
CA SER A 12 -3.74 38.64 -1.10
C SER A 12 -4.74 37.88 -0.21
N LEU A 13 -5.42 36.84 -0.75
CA LEU A 13 -6.32 35.98 0.05
C LEU A 13 -5.58 34.84 0.81
N LEU A 14 -4.26 34.80 0.72
CA LEU A 14 -3.41 33.73 1.25
C LEU A 14 -2.76 34.05 2.62
N CYS A 15 -3.05 35.21 3.21
CA CYS A 15 -2.42 35.59 4.50
C CYS A 15 -3.47 35.67 5.61
N SER A 16 -3.56 34.63 6.36
CA SER A 16 -3.93 34.49 7.78
C SER A 16 -4.73 33.21 8.06
N ILE A 17 -4.16 32.31 8.82
CA ILE A 17 -4.81 31.31 9.71
C ILE A 17 -3.70 30.47 10.39
N GLY A 18 -3.69 30.36 11.68
CA GLY A 18 -2.78 29.62 12.55
C GLY A 18 -3.35 28.29 13.12
N SER A 19 -2.65 27.52 13.89
CA SER A 19 -2.58 26.06 14.06
C SER A 19 -3.23 25.39 15.26
N ALA A 20 -3.56 24.07 15.21
CA ALA A 20 -3.74 23.17 16.37
C ALA A 20 -3.37 21.70 16.06
N GLN A 21 -2.76 21.03 17.04
CA GLN A 21 -2.23 19.66 17.00
C GLN A 21 -3.18 18.69 17.70
N GLU A 22 -3.25 17.42 17.26
CA GLU A 22 -3.92 16.34 17.99
C GLU A 22 -2.93 15.69 18.96
N LEU A 23 -3.18 15.84 20.27
CA LEU A 23 -2.40 15.25 21.35
C LEU A 23 -3.06 13.92 21.73
N LEU A 24 -2.39 12.79 21.46
CA LEU A 24 -2.81 11.49 21.97
C LEU A 24 -2.24 11.29 23.38
N ARG A 25 -3.10 11.05 24.33
CA ARG A 25 -2.71 10.76 25.72
C ARG A 25 -2.75 9.25 25.94
N GLY A 26 -1.65 8.70 26.44
CA GLY A 26 -1.52 7.32 26.87
C GLY A 26 -1.11 7.21 28.33
N GLU A 27 -1.22 6.02 28.89
CA GLU A 27 -0.83 5.68 30.24
C GLU A 27 0.10 4.48 30.26
N VAL A 28 1.16 4.52 31.06
CA VAL A 28 2.08 3.40 31.25
C VAL A 28 1.40 2.30 32.05
N THR A 29 1.13 1.17 31.43
CA THR A 29 0.47 0.02 32.07
C THR A 29 1.45 -0.93 32.74
N PHE A 30 2.64 -1.09 32.16
CA PHE A 30 3.64 -2.02 32.67
C PHE A 30 5.05 -1.59 32.25
N VAL A 31 6.04 -1.79 33.15
CA VAL A 31 7.45 -1.49 32.94
C VAL A 31 8.29 -2.74 33.23
N THR A 32 9.16 -3.12 32.30
CA THR A 32 10.15 -4.19 32.48
C THR A 32 11.57 -3.61 32.40
N ALA A 33 12.58 -4.41 32.65
CA ALA A 33 13.96 -3.97 32.54
C ALA A 33 14.33 -3.43 31.14
N ASN A 34 13.63 -3.86 30.06
CA ASN A 34 13.96 -3.53 28.69
C ASN A 34 12.85 -2.82 27.89
N ASN A 35 11.59 -2.89 28.36
CA ASN A 35 10.43 -2.39 27.63
C ASN A 35 9.42 -1.71 28.57
N VAL A 36 8.75 -0.71 28.03
CA VAL A 36 7.63 0.00 28.64
C VAL A 36 6.38 -0.25 27.79
N TYR A 37 5.28 -0.61 28.43
CA TYR A 37 4.00 -0.84 27.78
C TYR A 37 3.09 0.36 28.06
N VAL A 38 2.66 1.03 27.01
CA VAL A 38 1.83 2.23 27.08
C VAL A 38 0.49 1.93 26.45
N HIS A 39 -0.59 2.17 27.17
CA HIS A 39 -1.96 2.04 26.68
C HIS A 39 -2.47 3.37 26.17
N PHE A 40 -3.09 3.37 24.99
CA PHE A 40 -3.75 4.50 24.36
C PHE A 40 -5.18 4.12 24.01
N GLU A 41 -6.08 5.07 23.88
CA GLU A 41 -7.42 4.81 23.35
C GLU A 41 -7.36 4.26 21.91
N ASN A 42 -6.41 4.70 21.11
CA ASN A 42 -6.06 4.11 19.82
C ASN A 42 -4.60 4.45 19.45
N THR A 43 -3.97 3.57 18.69
CA THR A 43 -2.60 3.76 18.23
C THR A 43 -2.51 3.96 16.71
N ASN A 44 -3.62 4.28 16.03
CA ASN A 44 -3.67 4.35 14.56
C ASN A 44 -2.67 5.35 13.99
N ASN A 45 -2.47 6.46 14.68
CA ASN A 45 -1.58 7.56 14.28
C ASN A 45 -0.16 7.39 14.83
N ILE A 46 0.10 6.38 15.66
CA ILE A 46 1.42 6.05 16.19
C ILE A 46 2.08 5.04 15.25
N ALA A 47 3.31 5.28 14.83
CA ALA A 47 4.11 4.36 14.03
C ALA A 47 5.24 3.75 14.85
N ILE A 48 5.70 2.56 14.46
CA ILE A 48 6.93 1.98 15.02
C ILE A 48 8.09 2.92 14.68
N GLY A 49 8.86 3.31 15.71
CA GLY A 49 9.90 4.32 15.63
C GLY A 49 9.46 5.72 16.06
N ASP A 50 8.19 5.95 16.34
CA ASP A 50 7.72 7.20 16.92
C ASP A 50 8.16 7.35 18.36
N THR A 51 8.35 8.60 18.77
CA THR A 51 8.76 8.95 20.13
C THR A 51 7.53 9.34 20.93
N LEU A 52 7.43 8.80 22.13
CA LEU A 52 6.43 9.15 23.12
C LEU A 52 7.06 10.01 24.21
N ASP A 53 6.38 11.07 24.56
CA ASP A 53 6.83 12.03 25.56
C ASP A 53 6.22 11.69 26.92
N LEU A 54 7.06 11.61 27.94
CA LEU A 54 6.64 11.46 29.33
C LEU A 54 6.26 12.81 29.90
N VAL A 55 5.09 12.90 30.54
CA VAL A 55 4.60 14.13 31.17
C VAL A 55 4.84 14.07 32.67
N LYS A 56 5.70 14.97 33.17
CA LYS A 56 5.89 15.16 34.61
C LYS A 56 5.64 16.63 34.99
N GLY A 57 4.48 16.90 35.58
CA GLY A 57 4.04 18.27 35.91
C GLY A 57 3.71 19.08 34.63
N ALA A 58 4.40 20.20 34.43
CA ALA A 58 4.21 21.08 33.29
C ALA A 58 5.18 20.78 32.11
N GLU A 59 6.12 19.87 32.30
CA GLU A 59 7.14 19.52 31.30
C GLU A 59 6.80 18.21 30.59
N SER A 60 7.06 18.16 29.28
CA SER A 60 6.92 16.99 28.42
C SER A 60 8.29 16.68 27.81
N LEU A 61 8.84 15.50 28.13
CA LEU A 61 10.18 15.09 27.73
C LEU A 61 10.12 13.81 26.88
N PRO A 62 10.83 13.74 25.75
CA PRO A 62 10.90 12.55 24.92
C PRO A 62 11.66 11.43 25.66
N CYS A 63 10.94 10.42 26.10
CA CYS A 63 11.45 9.36 26.98
C CYS A 63 11.36 7.94 26.40
N MET A 64 10.58 7.71 25.38
CA MET A 64 10.33 6.37 24.87
C MET A 64 10.23 6.34 23.35
N VAL A 65 10.71 5.25 22.74
CA VAL A 65 10.53 4.98 21.29
C VAL A 65 9.68 3.73 21.13
N VAL A 66 8.65 3.82 20.31
CA VAL A 66 7.75 2.71 19.97
C VAL A 66 8.51 1.66 19.17
N THR A 67 8.62 0.46 19.70
CA THR A 67 9.24 -0.69 19.03
C THR A 67 8.24 -1.65 18.44
N SER A 68 7.02 -1.70 19.02
CA SER A 68 5.89 -2.48 18.53
C SER A 68 4.59 -1.81 18.96
N LYS A 69 3.50 -2.05 18.23
CA LYS A 69 2.17 -1.52 18.59
C LYS A 69 1.05 -2.50 18.28
N SER A 70 0.00 -2.44 19.05
CA SER A 70 -1.32 -3.03 18.77
C SER A 70 -2.33 -1.92 18.47
N SER A 71 -3.61 -2.23 18.39
CA SER A 71 -4.69 -1.22 18.18
C SER A 71 -4.84 -0.21 19.33
N ILE A 72 -4.45 -0.59 20.54
CA ILE A 72 -4.65 0.20 21.77
C ILE A 72 -3.40 0.27 22.67
N SER A 73 -2.27 -0.35 22.29
CA SER A 73 -1.07 -0.36 23.13
C SER A 73 0.20 -0.27 22.29
N CYS A 74 1.22 0.38 22.86
CA CYS A 74 2.56 0.45 22.31
C CYS A 74 3.55 -0.24 23.25
N VAL A 75 4.51 -0.97 22.69
CA VAL A 75 5.71 -1.43 23.39
C VAL A 75 6.83 -0.48 23.04
N CYS A 76 7.46 0.09 24.04
CA CYS A 76 8.46 1.14 23.89
C CYS A 76 9.77 0.76 24.54
N LYS A 77 10.88 1.27 24.03
CA LYS A 77 12.18 1.27 24.70
C LYS A 77 12.43 2.62 25.35
N ILE A 78 12.98 2.61 26.55
CA ILE A 78 13.39 3.81 27.25
C ILE A 78 14.60 4.44 26.54
N ILE A 79 14.59 5.74 26.40
CA ILE A 79 15.65 6.56 25.87
C ILE A 79 15.97 7.69 26.86
N ASN A 80 17.13 8.34 26.71
CA ASN A 80 17.57 9.48 27.53
C ASN A 80 17.64 9.21 29.06
N GLY A 81 17.67 7.92 29.48
CA GLY A 81 17.81 7.59 30.91
C GLY A 81 16.62 7.98 31.78
N CYS A 82 15.44 8.19 31.19
CA CYS A 82 14.23 8.58 31.92
C CYS A 82 13.81 7.51 32.93
N LYS A 83 13.40 7.93 34.12
CA LYS A 83 12.73 7.08 35.10
C LYS A 83 11.23 7.11 34.80
N ILE A 84 10.70 5.94 34.47
CA ILE A 84 9.29 5.74 34.08
C ILE A 84 8.65 4.78 35.07
N ASP A 85 7.53 5.20 35.65
CA ASP A 85 6.76 4.42 36.59
C ASP A 85 5.41 3.97 35.99
N LYS A 86 4.80 2.95 36.59
CA LYS A 86 3.46 2.53 36.23
C LYS A 86 2.47 3.66 36.52
N ALA A 87 1.50 3.87 35.65
CA ALA A 87 0.50 4.95 35.64
C ALA A 87 1.05 6.34 35.23
N ASP A 88 2.31 6.45 34.80
CA ASP A 88 2.81 7.68 34.21
C ASP A 88 2.02 8.03 32.94
N VAL A 89 1.77 9.33 32.76
CA VAL A 89 1.05 9.86 31.59
C VAL A 89 2.04 10.10 30.46
N VAL A 90 1.66 9.66 29.28
CA VAL A 90 2.47 9.76 28.06
C VAL A 90 1.68 10.51 26.99
N HIS A 91 2.34 11.42 26.31
CA HIS A 91 1.77 12.13 25.19
C HIS A 91 2.42 11.68 23.89
N PHE A 92 1.60 11.54 22.85
CA PHE A 92 2.02 11.40 21.48
C PHE A 92 1.34 12.48 20.63
N ILE A 93 2.15 13.24 19.94
CA ILE A 93 1.67 14.30 19.06
C ILE A 93 1.59 13.71 17.64
N SER A 94 0.39 13.33 17.22
CA SER A 94 0.17 12.74 15.90
C SER A 94 0.28 13.79 14.79
N VAL A 95 1.20 13.56 13.85
CA VAL A 95 1.05 14.11 12.50
C VAL A 95 0.10 13.19 11.77
N VAL A 96 -1.16 13.56 11.59
CA VAL A 96 -2.06 12.86 10.67
C VAL A 96 -1.45 12.97 9.27
N VAL A 97 -0.52 12.07 8.97
CA VAL A 97 -0.21 11.72 7.60
C VAL A 97 -1.40 10.90 7.15
N VAL A 98 -2.44 11.58 6.66
CA VAL A 98 -3.44 10.93 5.85
C VAL A 98 -2.63 10.32 4.71
N PRO A 99 -2.52 8.98 4.59
CA PRO A 99 -1.98 8.41 3.38
C PRO A 99 -2.83 9.07 2.29
N ALA A 100 -2.19 9.77 1.37
CA ALA A 100 -2.87 10.11 0.13
C ALA A 100 -3.56 8.80 -0.24
N ILE A 101 -4.88 8.80 -0.26
CA ILE A 101 -5.64 7.70 -0.82
C ILE A 101 -5.07 7.64 -2.22
N ALA A 102 -4.04 6.82 -2.38
CA ALA A 102 -3.67 6.36 -3.69
C ALA A 102 -5.02 5.87 -4.18
N ALA A 103 -5.59 6.60 -5.14
CA ALA A 103 -6.71 6.08 -5.88
C ALA A 103 -6.27 4.65 -6.13
N GLU A 104 -6.94 3.68 -5.47
CA GLU A 104 -6.69 2.27 -5.71
C GLU A 104 -6.69 2.17 -7.21
N GLN A 105 -5.52 2.18 -7.78
CA GLN A 105 -5.38 1.71 -9.15
C GLN A 105 -5.99 0.32 -9.04
N PRO A 106 -7.02 0.02 -9.79
CA PRO A 106 -7.55 -1.33 -9.84
C PRO A 106 -6.31 -2.20 -9.99
N PRO A 107 -6.18 -3.27 -9.18
CA PRO A 107 -4.97 -4.07 -9.10
C PRO A 107 -4.46 -4.18 -10.51
N ALA A 108 -3.24 -3.72 -10.74
CA ALA A 108 -2.72 -3.51 -12.09
C ALA A 108 -3.14 -4.75 -12.86
N GLN A 109 -4.11 -4.57 -13.73
CA GLN A 109 -4.42 -5.60 -14.68
C GLN A 109 -3.07 -5.78 -15.35
N LEU A 110 -2.42 -6.89 -15.03
CA LEU A 110 -1.37 -7.41 -15.85
C LEU A 110 -1.97 -7.46 -17.25
N GLN A 111 -1.89 -6.34 -17.95
CA GLN A 111 -2.03 -6.33 -19.40
C GLN A 111 -0.83 -7.14 -19.89
N ARG A 112 -0.97 -8.45 -19.79
CA ARG A 112 -0.34 -9.29 -20.74
C ARG A 112 -0.94 -8.88 -22.08
N ASP A 113 -0.09 -8.36 -22.89
CA ASP A 113 -0.25 -8.26 -24.32
C ASP A 113 -0.44 -9.70 -24.85
N ASP A 114 -1.66 -10.22 -24.74
CA ASP A 114 -2.05 -11.55 -25.25
C ASP A 114 -2.35 -11.44 -26.75
N SER A 115 -1.44 -10.91 -27.50
CA SER A 115 -1.38 -11.17 -28.94
C SER A 115 -0.60 -12.47 -29.17
N ILE A 116 -1.23 -13.59 -28.83
CA ILE A 116 -0.85 -14.88 -29.39
C ILE A 116 -1.53 -14.99 -30.76
N THR A 117 -1.00 -14.30 -31.71
CA THR A 117 -1.15 -14.63 -33.11
C THR A 117 0.19 -15.16 -33.61
N THR A 118 0.18 -16.43 -33.97
CA THR A 118 1.04 -17.15 -34.93
C THR A 118 2.25 -16.38 -35.43
N GLU A 119 3.38 -16.35 -34.70
CA GLU A 119 4.68 -16.05 -35.23
C GLU A 119 5.74 -16.90 -34.53
N LYS A 120 6.03 -18.04 -35.14
CA LYS A 120 7.00 -19.04 -34.68
C LYS A 120 8.46 -18.52 -34.70
N ASN A 121 8.72 -17.33 -35.26
CA ASN A 121 10.05 -16.75 -35.45
C ASN A 121 10.38 -15.49 -34.62
N GLU A 122 9.46 -14.97 -33.77
CA GLU A 122 9.75 -13.79 -32.96
C GLU A 122 9.96 -14.08 -31.46
N ARG A 123 9.96 -15.34 -31.06
CA ARG A 123 9.96 -15.71 -29.62
C ARG A 123 11.20 -15.30 -28.83
N ASN A 124 12.34 -15.15 -29.49
CA ASN A 124 13.61 -14.80 -28.82
C ASN A 124 14.11 -13.40 -29.21
N LYS A 125 13.24 -12.50 -29.62
CA LYS A 125 13.67 -11.15 -29.99
C LYS A 125 13.94 -10.33 -28.72
N GLU A 126 15.15 -9.77 -28.66
CA GLU A 126 15.54 -8.91 -27.57
C GLU A 126 14.57 -7.73 -27.40
N ARG A 127 14.14 -7.52 -26.17
CA ARG A 127 13.41 -6.33 -25.79
C ARG A 127 13.85 -5.81 -24.43
N ILE A 128 14.45 -4.64 -24.41
CA ILE A 128 14.88 -3.97 -23.18
C ILE A 128 13.92 -2.83 -22.87
N ARG A 129 13.29 -2.87 -21.72
CA ARG A 129 12.37 -1.86 -21.21
C ARG A 129 12.80 -1.44 -19.82
N GLY A 130 12.67 -0.17 -19.51
CA GLY A 130 12.98 0.25 -18.17
C GLY A 130 12.54 1.66 -17.84
N ARG A 131 12.79 2.00 -16.59
CA ARG A 131 12.45 3.30 -16.04
C ARG A 131 13.47 3.69 -14.98
N ILE A 132 13.92 4.94 -15.06
CA ILE A 132 14.68 5.61 -14.01
C ILE A 132 13.83 6.78 -13.51
N SER A 133 13.72 6.97 -12.23
CA SER A 133 13.03 8.11 -11.65
C SER A 133 13.72 8.63 -10.41
N GLY A 134 13.79 9.95 -10.29
CA GLY A 134 14.15 10.68 -9.07
C GLY A 134 12.94 11.47 -8.59
N ALA A 135 12.73 11.52 -7.28
CA ALA A 135 11.67 12.30 -6.67
C ALA A 135 12.12 12.90 -5.34
N THR A 136 11.66 14.12 -5.08
CA THR A 136 11.79 14.80 -3.79
C THR A 136 10.40 15.02 -3.21
N TYR A 137 10.29 14.84 -1.92
CA TYR A 137 9.07 15.07 -1.15
C TYR A 137 9.46 15.97 0.01
N SER A 138 8.84 17.12 0.09
CA SER A 138 9.08 18.10 1.14
C SER A 138 7.75 18.43 1.80
N THR A 139 7.72 18.33 3.12
CA THR A 139 6.58 18.79 3.93
C THR A 139 7.12 19.85 4.89
N VAL A 140 6.59 21.05 4.80
CA VAL A 140 6.92 22.18 5.65
C VAL A 140 5.73 22.38 6.59
N ASN A 141 5.99 22.32 7.87
CA ASN A 141 4.97 22.41 8.91
C ASN A 141 5.17 23.69 9.71
N SER A 142 4.08 24.38 10.07
CA SER A 142 4.18 25.61 10.85
C SER A 142 4.66 25.39 12.30
N ASN A 143 4.42 24.23 12.89
CA ASN A 143 4.68 23.95 14.31
C ASN A 143 5.56 22.71 14.55
N ARG A 144 5.98 22.04 13.49
CA ARG A 144 6.85 20.84 13.58
C ARG A 144 8.01 21.03 12.62
N GLY A 145 9.10 20.37 12.89
CA GLY A 145 10.22 20.37 11.98
C GLY A 145 9.84 19.89 10.57
N ASP A 146 10.55 20.41 9.59
CA ASP A 146 10.34 20.07 8.19
C ASP A 146 10.84 18.67 7.88
N ASP A 147 10.07 17.93 7.09
CA ASP A 147 10.46 16.61 6.63
C ASP A 147 10.77 16.64 5.14
N HIS A 148 11.99 16.25 4.79
CA HIS A 148 12.42 16.12 3.41
C HIS A 148 12.81 14.68 3.11
N ARG A 149 12.43 14.20 1.93
CA ARG A 149 12.73 12.84 1.49
C ARG A 149 13.10 12.83 0.03
N MET A 150 14.20 12.18 -0.29
CA MET A 150 14.58 11.87 -1.66
C MET A 150 14.34 10.37 -1.95
N MET A 151 13.94 10.07 -3.17
CA MET A 151 13.69 8.70 -3.61
C MET A 151 14.16 8.52 -5.05
N TYR A 152 14.98 7.50 -5.26
CA TYR A 152 15.44 7.09 -6.59
C TYR A 152 14.94 5.68 -6.85
N ARG A 153 14.40 5.45 -8.03
CA ARG A 153 13.92 4.14 -8.46
C ARG A 153 14.50 3.80 -9.82
N PHE A 154 14.98 2.58 -9.89
CA PHE A 154 15.46 1.98 -11.12
C PHE A 154 14.68 0.69 -11.37
N SER A 155 14.20 0.50 -12.59
CA SER A 155 13.62 -0.77 -13.01
C SER A 155 14.03 -1.07 -14.45
N ILE A 156 14.37 -2.33 -14.70
CA ILE A 156 14.71 -2.84 -16.03
C ILE A 156 14.13 -4.23 -16.20
N ASN A 157 13.60 -4.49 -17.39
CA ASN A 157 13.27 -5.80 -17.89
C ASN A 157 13.96 -5.96 -19.24
N ALA A 158 14.94 -6.83 -19.30
CA ALA A 158 15.68 -7.19 -20.50
C ALA A 158 15.26 -8.61 -20.89
N ASP A 159 14.31 -8.72 -21.80
CA ASP A 159 13.82 -9.98 -22.32
C ASP A 159 14.73 -10.45 -23.44
N HIS A 160 15.17 -11.72 -23.42
CA HIS A 160 15.97 -12.38 -24.45
C HIS A 160 17.22 -11.59 -24.86
N ILE A 161 18.09 -11.29 -23.90
CA ILE A 161 19.32 -10.50 -24.07
C ILE A 161 20.17 -11.08 -25.19
N GLY A 162 20.51 -10.25 -26.20
CA GLY A 162 21.25 -10.69 -27.38
C GLY A 162 20.51 -11.76 -28.20
N ASN A 163 19.17 -11.76 -28.19
CA ASN A 163 18.31 -12.79 -28.79
C ASN A 163 18.55 -14.20 -28.23
N SER A 164 19.10 -14.29 -27.01
CA SER A 164 19.38 -15.55 -26.33
C SER A 164 18.17 -16.04 -25.50
N LYS A 165 18.35 -17.15 -24.82
CA LYS A 165 17.38 -17.73 -23.88
C LYS A 165 17.42 -17.08 -22.49
N PHE A 166 18.26 -16.06 -22.30
CA PHE A 166 18.41 -15.39 -21.02
C PHE A 166 17.68 -14.05 -21.00
N SER A 167 17.00 -13.81 -19.89
CA SER A 167 16.35 -12.54 -19.58
C SER A 167 16.75 -12.08 -18.19
N ALA A 168 16.78 -10.79 -17.95
CA ALA A 168 17.10 -10.23 -16.63
C ALA A 168 16.08 -9.17 -16.25
N GLU A 169 15.75 -9.13 -14.98
CA GLU A 169 14.84 -8.13 -14.43
C GLU A 169 15.36 -7.56 -13.11
N SER A 170 15.17 -6.27 -12.93
CA SER A 170 15.56 -5.60 -11.68
C SER A 170 14.57 -4.51 -11.33
N TYR A 171 14.30 -4.37 -10.01
CA TYR A 171 13.61 -3.23 -9.43
C TYR A 171 14.25 -2.86 -8.10
N ILE A 172 14.89 -1.70 -8.11
CA ILE A 172 15.66 -1.16 -6.97
C ILE A 172 15.06 0.18 -6.58
N ASN A 173 14.98 0.43 -5.28
CA ASN A 173 14.56 1.68 -4.69
C ASN A 173 15.56 2.14 -3.63
N TYR A 174 16.05 3.36 -3.78
CA TYR A 174 16.83 4.04 -2.75
C TYR A 174 16.03 5.21 -2.22
N ARG A 175 15.95 5.32 -0.89
CA ARG A 175 15.25 6.39 -0.18
C ARG A 175 16.16 6.98 0.88
N LYS A 176 16.28 8.29 0.90
CA LYS A 176 16.97 9.03 1.95
C LYS A 176 16.00 10.00 2.62
N LEU A 177 15.96 9.97 3.94
CA LEU A 177 15.22 10.88 4.79
C LEU A 177 16.16 11.94 5.32
N PHE A 178 15.68 13.17 5.40
CA PHE A 178 16.37 14.30 6.02
C PHE A 178 15.42 14.81 7.13
N PRO A 179 15.53 14.24 8.33
CA PRO A 179 14.72 14.70 9.46
C PRO A 179 15.17 16.10 9.89
N SER A 180 14.27 16.89 10.44
CA SER A 180 14.63 18.16 11.08
C SER A 180 15.55 17.94 12.29
N ASN A 181 16.39 18.92 12.60
CA ASN A 181 17.46 18.85 13.62
C ASN A 181 17.00 18.54 15.05
N ASP A 182 15.70 18.63 15.36
CA ASP A 182 15.15 18.35 16.69
C ASP A 182 15.06 16.86 17.05
N ARG A 183 15.38 15.96 16.11
CA ARG A 183 15.30 14.52 16.36
C ARG A 183 16.70 13.93 16.50
N SER A 184 17.28 14.02 17.70
CA SER A 184 18.58 13.44 18.07
C SER A 184 18.57 11.92 18.20
N PHE A 185 17.95 11.21 17.27
CA PHE A 185 17.90 9.75 17.28
C PHE A 185 18.69 9.14 16.13
N ASN A 186 19.37 8.01 16.42
CA ASN A 186 20.03 7.15 15.44
C ASN A 186 19.01 6.45 14.51
N TYR A 187 18.24 7.23 13.76
CA TYR A 187 17.37 6.68 12.73
C TYR A 187 18.19 6.28 11.51
N ARG A 188 17.88 5.11 10.99
CA ARG A 188 18.32 4.78 9.65
C ARG A 188 17.68 5.77 8.67
N THR A 189 18.46 6.73 8.20
CA THR A 189 18.01 7.76 7.26
C THR A 189 18.06 7.31 5.81
N SER A 190 18.78 6.23 5.53
CA SER A 190 18.98 5.70 4.16
C SER A 190 18.46 4.28 4.05
N TYR A 191 17.65 4.03 3.03
CA TYR A 191 17.04 2.72 2.75
C TYR A 191 17.36 2.33 1.31
N PHE A 192 18.07 1.24 1.14
CA PHE A 192 18.34 0.63 -0.16
C PHE A 192 17.59 -0.70 -0.23
N ASN A 193 16.54 -0.75 -1.05
CA ASN A 193 15.67 -1.91 -1.15
C ASN A 193 15.75 -2.48 -2.57
N VAL A 194 16.16 -3.72 -2.66
CA VAL A 194 16.09 -4.52 -3.88
C VAL A 194 14.79 -5.33 -3.83
N TYR A 195 13.80 -4.95 -4.61
CA TYR A 195 12.51 -5.66 -4.66
C TYR A 195 12.51 -6.82 -5.64
N ASN A 196 13.27 -6.68 -6.72
CA ASN A 196 13.46 -7.70 -7.73
C ASN A 196 14.87 -7.58 -8.28
N LEU A 197 15.56 -8.69 -8.40
CA LEU A 197 16.85 -8.84 -9.06
C LEU A 197 17.01 -10.31 -9.45
N ALA A 198 16.66 -10.65 -10.67
CA ALA A 198 16.60 -12.02 -11.12
C ALA A 198 17.05 -12.19 -12.56
N VAL A 199 17.64 -13.33 -12.83
CA VAL A 199 17.95 -13.83 -14.17
C VAL A 199 17.02 -15.01 -14.45
N ARG A 200 16.41 -14.99 -15.62
CA ARG A 200 15.52 -16.03 -16.14
C ARG A 200 16.17 -16.72 -17.32
N TYR A 201 16.16 -18.03 -17.31
CA TYR A 201 16.62 -18.89 -18.38
C TYR A 201 15.45 -19.71 -18.91
N GLU A 202 15.22 -19.68 -20.21
CA GLU A 202 14.15 -20.39 -20.91
C GLU A 202 14.78 -21.40 -21.89
N PRO A 203 15.14 -22.63 -21.44
CA PRO A 203 15.77 -23.65 -22.27
C PRO A 203 14.90 -24.04 -23.45
N ASP A 204 13.60 -24.08 -23.25
CA ASP A 204 12.56 -24.34 -24.24
C ASP A 204 11.33 -23.45 -24.00
N SER A 205 10.30 -23.56 -24.85
CA SER A 205 9.08 -22.75 -24.77
C SER A 205 8.22 -23.04 -23.55
N ASN A 206 8.45 -24.13 -22.87
CA ASN A 206 7.60 -24.63 -21.79
C ASN A 206 8.28 -24.65 -20.43
N THR A 207 9.60 -24.42 -20.41
CA THR A 207 10.40 -24.48 -19.18
C THR A 207 10.97 -23.09 -18.87
N THR A 208 10.82 -22.67 -17.65
CA THR A 208 11.38 -21.41 -17.14
C THR A 208 12.13 -21.67 -15.84
N ILE A 209 13.37 -21.25 -15.77
CA ILE A 209 14.21 -21.32 -14.57
C ILE A 209 14.60 -19.90 -14.20
N THR A 210 14.37 -19.49 -12.98
CA THR A 210 14.68 -18.13 -12.48
C THR A 210 15.57 -18.23 -11.26
N LEU A 211 16.67 -17.50 -11.28
CA LEU A 211 17.61 -17.38 -10.16
C LEU A 211 17.65 -15.92 -9.67
N GLY A 212 17.58 -15.72 -8.39
CA GLY A 212 17.66 -14.42 -7.74
C GLY A 212 16.40 -14.02 -6.97
N ARG A 213 16.24 -12.72 -6.68
CA ARG A 213 15.08 -12.20 -5.94
C ARG A 213 13.91 -11.98 -6.86
N LYS A 214 12.86 -12.75 -6.68
CA LYS A 214 11.63 -12.63 -7.47
C LYS A 214 10.40 -13.08 -6.69
N ILE A 215 9.27 -12.40 -6.96
CA ILE A 215 7.93 -12.87 -6.56
C ILE A 215 7.44 -13.81 -7.67
N ASN A 216 7.03 -15.02 -7.29
CA ASN A 216 6.45 -15.95 -8.24
C ASN A 216 5.03 -15.53 -8.66
N ASN A 217 4.75 -15.42 -9.94
CA ASN A 217 3.46 -14.97 -10.46
C ASN A 217 2.32 -15.98 -10.18
N ASN A 218 2.63 -17.25 -10.09
CA ASN A 218 1.66 -18.32 -9.85
C ASN A 218 1.44 -18.60 -8.36
N ALA A 219 2.32 -18.03 -7.51
CA ALA A 219 2.26 -18.14 -6.06
C ALA A 219 2.60 -16.78 -5.42
N SER A 220 1.88 -15.73 -5.81
CA SER A 220 2.19 -14.33 -5.48
C SER A 220 2.11 -14.00 -3.99
N SER A 221 1.34 -14.76 -3.20
CA SER A 221 1.23 -14.54 -1.76
C SER A 221 2.50 -14.95 -0.98
N LEU A 222 3.39 -15.74 -1.59
CA LEU A 222 4.66 -16.11 -0.97
C LEU A 222 5.57 -14.91 -0.69
N GLY A 223 5.38 -13.81 -1.42
CA GLY A 223 6.29 -12.68 -1.43
C GLY A 223 7.55 -12.92 -2.26
N ALA A 224 8.57 -12.11 -2.02
CA ALA A 224 9.85 -12.24 -2.70
C ALA A 224 10.69 -13.37 -2.08
N ILE A 225 11.39 -14.12 -2.94
CA ILE A 225 12.32 -15.19 -2.52
C ILE A 225 13.65 -14.96 -3.23
N ASP A 226 14.74 -15.02 -2.47
CA ASP A 226 16.12 -14.99 -2.94
C ASP A 226 16.58 -16.44 -3.19
N GLY A 227 16.42 -16.95 -4.41
CA GLY A 227 16.70 -18.35 -4.66
C GLY A 227 16.36 -18.79 -6.07
N LEU A 228 16.10 -20.08 -6.19
CA LEU A 228 15.79 -20.76 -7.44
C LEU A 228 14.27 -21.01 -7.53
N GLN A 229 13.72 -20.74 -8.70
CA GLN A 229 12.34 -21.05 -9.06
C GLN A 229 12.35 -21.72 -10.43
N ALA A 230 11.74 -22.89 -10.54
CA ALA A 230 11.58 -23.62 -11.78
C ALA A 230 10.11 -23.87 -12.07
N GLU A 231 9.72 -23.71 -13.32
CA GLU A 231 8.34 -23.94 -13.78
C GLU A 231 8.35 -24.63 -15.14
N LYS A 232 7.50 -25.63 -15.31
CA LYS A 232 7.34 -26.36 -16.56
C LYS A 232 5.88 -26.56 -16.92
N TYR A 233 5.56 -26.32 -18.18
CA TYR A 233 4.22 -26.51 -18.76
C TYR A 233 4.14 -27.84 -19.50
N PHE A 234 3.06 -28.58 -19.25
CA PHE A 234 2.69 -29.84 -19.88
C PHE A 234 1.32 -29.66 -20.57
N GLY A 235 1.29 -28.92 -21.66
CA GLY A 235 0.05 -28.53 -22.30
C GLY A 235 -0.79 -27.58 -21.41
N LYS A 236 -1.93 -28.06 -20.92
CA LYS A 236 -2.80 -27.29 -20.02
C LYS A 236 -2.36 -27.33 -18.55
N LEU A 237 -1.59 -28.32 -18.17
CA LEU A 237 -1.04 -28.46 -16.82
C LEU A 237 0.30 -27.75 -16.71
N TYR A 238 0.66 -27.31 -15.53
CA TYR A 238 1.98 -26.85 -15.21
C TYR A 238 2.35 -27.20 -13.77
N ALA A 239 3.62 -27.38 -13.55
CA ALA A 239 4.21 -27.62 -12.24
C ALA A 239 5.34 -26.66 -11.99
N GLY A 240 5.56 -26.29 -10.74
CA GLY A 240 6.69 -25.46 -10.35
C GLY A 240 7.21 -25.81 -8.97
N ALA A 241 8.49 -25.51 -8.76
CA ALA A 241 9.17 -25.66 -7.50
C ALA A 241 9.92 -24.37 -7.15
N ILE A 242 10.02 -24.08 -5.87
CA ILE A 242 10.65 -22.87 -5.33
C ILE A 242 11.53 -23.29 -4.16
N ALA A 243 12.76 -22.79 -4.12
CA ALA A 243 13.65 -22.94 -2.98
C ALA A 243 14.54 -21.70 -2.84
N GLY A 244 14.59 -21.12 -1.65
CA GLY A 244 15.40 -19.93 -1.40
C GLY A 244 15.10 -19.28 -0.08
N PHE A 245 15.68 -18.12 0.13
CA PHE A 245 15.60 -17.37 1.37
C PHE A 245 14.57 -16.25 1.25
N ARG A 246 13.77 -16.07 2.28
CA ARG A 246 12.85 -14.96 2.37
C ARG A 246 13.59 -13.70 2.85
N PRO A 247 13.52 -12.58 2.14
CA PRO A 247 14.12 -11.33 2.59
C PRO A 247 13.58 -10.91 3.95
N ASP A 248 14.40 -10.22 4.71
CA ASP A 248 13.98 -9.60 5.97
C ASP A 248 12.82 -8.63 5.75
N ILE A 249 11.79 -8.70 6.58
CA ILE A 249 10.54 -7.94 6.41
C ILE A 249 10.77 -6.43 6.62
N ALA A 250 11.66 -6.06 7.54
CA ALA A 250 11.89 -4.66 7.91
C ALA A 250 12.90 -3.96 6.98
N THR A 251 13.97 -4.66 6.62
CA THR A 251 15.10 -4.08 5.87
C THR A 251 15.11 -4.43 4.40
N PHE A 252 14.35 -5.44 3.98
CA PHE A 252 14.43 -6.07 2.66
C PHE A 252 15.84 -6.59 2.31
N GLY A 253 16.69 -6.77 3.33
CA GLY A 253 17.99 -7.38 3.20
C GLY A 253 17.91 -8.89 2.98
N PHE A 254 19.01 -9.50 2.56
CA PHE A 254 19.15 -10.95 2.52
C PHE A 254 19.10 -11.53 3.93
N ASN A 255 18.36 -12.61 4.15
CA ASN A 255 18.23 -13.26 5.45
C ASN A 255 18.42 -14.77 5.32
N ALA A 256 19.62 -15.25 5.61
CA ALA A 256 19.99 -16.66 5.53
C ALA A 256 19.27 -17.57 6.55
N ASN A 257 18.62 -17.00 7.57
CA ASN A 257 17.89 -17.78 8.57
C ASN A 257 16.51 -18.23 8.08
N LEU A 258 15.88 -17.44 7.18
CA LEU A 258 14.52 -17.70 6.71
C LEU A 258 14.55 -18.44 5.37
N PHE A 259 14.70 -19.76 5.42
CA PHE A 259 14.66 -20.58 4.23
C PHE A 259 13.23 -21.05 3.92
N GLN A 260 12.79 -20.84 2.68
CA GLN A 260 11.46 -21.23 2.21
C GLN A 260 11.56 -22.10 0.97
N TYR A 261 10.80 -23.20 0.95
CA TYR A 261 10.73 -24.12 -0.17
C TYR A 261 9.35 -24.73 -0.33
N GLY A 262 9.08 -25.24 -1.50
CA GLY A 262 7.83 -25.91 -1.79
C GLY A 262 7.59 -26.11 -3.28
N GLY A 263 6.42 -26.62 -3.60
CA GLY A 263 6.01 -26.87 -4.98
C GLY A 263 4.54 -26.54 -5.19
N TYR A 264 4.20 -26.36 -6.44
CA TYR A 264 2.82 -26.10 -6.87
C TYR A 264 2.50 -26.79 -8.19
N LEU A 265 1.24 -27.09 -8.35
CA LEU A 265 0.65 -27.60 -9.58
C LEU A 265 -0.43 -26.62 -10.05
N GLY A 266 -0.61 -26.54 -11.33
CA GLY A 266 -1.65 -25.68 -11.87
C GLY A 266 -2.24 -26.17 -13.17
N LEU A 267 -3.43 -25.61 -13.46
CA LEU A 267 -4.18 -25.84 -14.69
C LEU A 267 -4.46 -24.51 -15.37
N GLN A 268 -4.11 -24.40 -16.65
CA GLN A 268 -4.40 -23.25 -17.48
C GLN A 268 -5.29 -23.64 -18.65
N LEU A 269 -6.44 -22.99 -18.76
CA LEU A 269 -7.37 -23.15 -19.88
C LEU A 269 -7.43 -21.85 -20.66
N ASN A 270 -7.17 -21.91 -21.94
CA ASN A 270 -7.27 -20.80 -22.87
C ASN A 270 -8.16 -21.19 -24.03
N SER A 271 -9.35 -20.60 -24.10
CA SER A 271 -10.25 -20.66 -25.24
C SER A 271 -10.81 -19.27 -25.52
N ASP A 272 -11.47 -19.07 -26.64
CA ASP A 272 -12.07 -17.79 -27.02
C ASP A 272 -13.07 -17.27 -25.99
N ARG A 273 -13.76 -18.18 -25.29
CA ARG A 273 -14.80 -17.85 -24.32
C ARG A 273 -14.30 -17.87 -22.88
N ILE A 274 -13.33 -18.73 -22.55
CA ILE A 274 -12.91 -18.97 -21.17
C ILE A 274 -11.39 -18.93 -21.09
N ARG A 275 -10.88 -18.03 -20.28
CA ARG A 275 -9.47 -18.01 -19.87
C ARG A 275 -9.42 -18.24 -18.37
N SER A 276 -8.81 -19.35 -17.96
CA SER A 276 -8.76 -19.74 -16.56
C SER A 276 -7.37 -20.21 -16.18
N ARG A 277 -6.94 -19.86 -14.98
CA ARG A 277 -5.71 -20.35 -14.36
C ARG A 277 -5.99 -20.68 -12.91
N THR A 278 -5.67 -21.90 -12.52
CA THR A 278 -5.75 -22.38 -11.14
C THR A 278 -4.39 -22.87 -10.72
N THR A 279 -3.96 -22.51 -9.51
CA THR A 279 -2.70 -22.96 -8.90
C THR A 279 -3.00 -23.46 -7.49
N ALA A 280 -2.44 -24.58 -7.11
CA ALA A 280 -2.43 -25.07 -5.73
C ALA A 280 -1.03 -25.52 -5.39
N GLY A 281 -0.55 -25.22 -4.17
CA GLY A 281 0.81 -25.52 -3.75
C GLY A 281 0.92 -25.77 -2.25
N LEU A 282 2.03 -26.40 -1.88
CA LEU A 282 2.43 -26.64 -0.50
C LEU A 282 3.79 -25.99 -0.28
N MET A 283 3.89 -25.20 0.78
CA MET A 283 5.06 -24.41 1.11
C MET A 283 5.46 -24.60 2.57
N GLN A 284 6.77 -24.63 2.81
CA GLN A 284 7.34 -24.63 4.15
C GLN A 284 8.37 -23.53 4.28
N GLN A 285 8.32 -22.81 5.38
CA GLN A 285 9.34 -21.86 5.83
C GLN A 285 10.00 -22.39 7.09
N THR A 286 11.31 -22.27 7.16
CA THR A 286 12.08 -22.56 8.36
C THR A 286 12.83 -21.32 8.80
N ASN A 287 13.09 -21.21 10.10
CA ASN A 287 14.01 -20.23 10.67
C ASN A 287 15.12 -20.98 11.40
N LYS A 288 16.37 -20.79 10.97
CA LYS A 288 17.55 -21.54 11.48
C LYS A 288 17.35 -23.06 11.49
N GLY A 289 16.64 -23.59 10.49
CA GLY A 289 16.37 -25.03 10.34
C GLY A 289 15.08 -25.51 11.02
N ALA A 290 14.56 -24.82 12.03
CA ALA A 290 13.30 -25.17 12.67
C ALA A 290 12.09 -24.71 11.84
N THR A 291 11.01 -25.49 11.85
CA THR A 291 9.78 -25.14 11.10
C THR A 291 9.13 -23.90 11.69
N ASP A 292 9.06 -22.85 10.89
CA ASP A 292 8.49 -21.55 11.25
C ASP A 292 7.03 -21.40 10.75
N ARG A 293 6.73 -21.94 9.54
CA ARG A 293 5.39 -21.99 8.96
C ARG A 293 5.32 -23.10 7.90
N ARG A 294 4.21 -23.84 7.85
CA ARG A 294 3.86 -24.75 6.76
C ARG A 294 2.43 -24.48 6.34
N TYR A 295 2.19 -24.29 5.06
CA TYR A 295 0.87 -23.90 4.57
C TYR A 295 0.61 -24.35 3.15
N THR A 296 -0.66 -24.52 2.82
CA THR A 296 -1.13 -24.64 1.44
C THR A 296 -1.54 -23.28 0.92
N TYR A 297 -1.34 -23.12 -0.37
CA TYR A 297 -1.71 -21.95 -1.13
C TYR A 297 -2.61 -22.34 -2.29
N PHE A 298 -3.70 -21.62 -2.50
CA PHE A 298 -4.60 -21.77 -3.62
C PHE A 298 -4.83 -20.42 -4.29
N GLN A 299 -4.78 -20.39 -5.62
CA GLN A 299 -5.15 -19.22 -6.41
C GLN A 299 -5.93 -19.64 -7.64
N HIS A 300 -7.00 -18.91 -7.93
CA HIS A 300 -7.81 -19.12 -9.12
C HIS A 300 -8.14 -17.78 -9.76
N THR A 301 -8.01 -17.70 -11.08
CA THR A 301 -8.50 -16.57 -11.88
C THR A 301 -9.21 -17.10 -13.11
N THR A 302 -10.38 -16.56 -13.42
CA THR A 302 -11.16 -16.92 -14.59
C THR A 302 -11.78 -15.68 -15.23
N THR A 303 -11.71 -15.63 -16.55
CA THR A 303 -12.43 -14.65 -17.37
C THR A 303 -13.33 -15.41 -18.34
N ILE A 304 -14.63 -15.10 -18.34
CA ILE A 304 -15.63 -15.71 -19.21
C ILE A 304 -16.21 -14.63 -20.13
N ASN A 305 -16.22 -14.88 -21.44
CA ASN A 305 -16.76 -13.98 -22.49
C ASN A 305 -16.29 -12.52 -22.37
N ASN A 306 -15.14 -12.24 -21.75
CA ASN A 306 -14.64 -10.90 -21.42
C ASN A 306 -15.58 -10.04 -20.55
N ASN A 307 -16.69 -10.61 -20.06
CA ASN A 307 -17.70 -9.92 -19.26
C ASN A 307 -17.62 -10.25 -17.78
N PHE A 308 -17.25 -11.48 -17.47
CA PHE A 308 -17.25 -12.00 -16.11
C PHE A 308 -15.82 -12.39 -15.72
N ASN A 309 -15.33 -11.79 -14.63
CA ASN A 309 -14.04 -12.11 -14.06
C ASN A 309 -14.22 -12.57 -12.62
N ILE A 310 -13.57 -13.66 -12.25
CA ILE A 310 -13.43 -14.11 -10.87
C ILE A 310 -11.93 -14.19 -10.56
N PHE A 311 -11.57 -13.75 -9.36
CA PHE A 311 -10.28 -14.01 -8.74
C PHE A 311 -10.50 -14.51 -7.32
N SER A 312 -9.81 -15.58 -6.94
CA SER A 312 -9.79 -16.06 -5.55
C SER A 312 -8.39 -16.49 -5.15
N SER A 313 -8.05 -16.30 -3.89
CA SER A 313 -6.85 -16.85 -3.27
C SER A 313 -7.15 -17.26 -1.83
N ALA A 314 -6.50 -18.33 -1.39
CA ALA A 314 -6.62 -18.83 -0.03
C ALA A 314 -5.27 -19.35 0.47
N GLU A 315 -5.02 -19.19 1.77
CA GLU A 315 -3.91 -19.80 2.49
C GLU A 315 -4.43 -20.53 3.71
N LEU A 316 -4.00 -21.78 3.86
CA LEU A 316 -4.35 -22.63 4.98
C LEU A 316 -3.07 -23.08 5.65
N ASP A 317 -2.81 -22.59 6.86
CA ASP A 317 -1.67 -23.01 7.68
C ASP A 317 -1.92 -24.41 8.22
N LEU A 318 -0.94 -25.29 8.01
CA LEU A 318 -0.97 -26.71 8.41
C LEU A 318 -0.08 -26.97 9.62
N PHE A 319 0.75 -26.01 9.99
CA PHE A 319 1.63 -26.11 11.14
C PHE A 319 1.06 -25.26 12.26
N ASN A 320 0.66 -25.92 13.32
CA ASN A 320 0.15 -25.30 14.53
C ASN A 320 0.79 -25.99 15.73
N GLN A 321 1.59 -25.27 16.50
CA GLN A 321 2.27 -25.77 17.67
C GLN A 321 1.81 -24.96 18.90
N VAL A 322 0.74 -25.44 19.52
CA VAL A 322 0.20 -24.86 20.75
C VAL A 322 0.37 -25.88 21.86
N ASN A 323 1.08 -25.53 22.93
CA ASN A 323 1.26 -26.35 24.14
C ASN A 323 1.70 -27.79 23.88
N GLY A 324 2.61 -28.00 22.90
CA GLY A 324 3.12 -29.34 22.57
C GLY A 324 2.18 -30.21 21.73
N ASN A 325 0.97 -29.76 21.45
CA ASN A 325 0.03 -30.42 20.56
C ASN A 325 0.14 -29.88 19.13
N SER A 326 0.55 -30.73 18.19
CA SER A 326 0.48 -30.42 16.76
C SER A 326 -0.90 -30.80 16.24
N GLY A 327 -1.70 -29.84 15.82
CA GLY A 327 -3.01 -30.14 15.23
C GLY A 327 -3.81 -28.93 14.81
N GLY A 328 -4.56 -29.12 13.71
CA GLY A 328 -5.55 -28.19 13.19
C GLY A 328 -5.07 -27.35 12.01
N ALA A 329 -5.84 -27.39 10.92
CA ALA A 329 -5.66 -26.50 9.78
C ALA A 329 -6.30 -25.13 10.10
N ARG A 330 -5.57 -24.05 9.82
CA ARG A 330 -5.99 -22.68 10.14
C ARG A 330 -6.04 -21.85 8.87
N LEU A 331 -7.25 -21.42 8.47
CA LEU A 331 -7.43 -20.52 7.33
C LEU A 331 -6.93 -19.13 7.72
N THR A 332 -5.80 -18.71 7.15
CA THR A 332 -5.14 -17.44 7.46
C THR A 332 -5.48 -16.33 6.48
N ASN A 333 -5.76 -16.70 5.24
CA ASN A 333 -6.12 -15.73 4.20
C ASN A 333 -7.17 -16.34 3.26
N LEU A 334 -8.23 -15.59 3.02
CA LEU A 334 -9.21 -15.87 1.98
C LEU A 334 -9.57 -14.55 1.31
N PHE A 335 -9.40 -14.50 0.00
CA PHE A 335 -9.85 -13.38 -0.81
C PHE A 335 -10.61 -13.90 -2.02
N VAL A 336 -11.82 -13.38 -2.23
CA VAL A 336 -12.64 -13.68 -3.41
C VAL A 336 -13.12 -12.36 -3.99
N SER A 337 -12.98 -12.17 -5.27
CA SER A 337 -13.56 -11.03 -5.98
C SER A 337 -14.18 -11.44 -7.30
N SER A 338 -15.24 -10.75 -7.65
CA SER A 338 -15.97 -10.96 -8.90
C SER A 338 -16.28 -9.62 -9.54
N ARG A 339 -16.14 -9.56 -10.85
CA ARG A 339 -16.58 -8.43 -11.65
C ARG A 339 -17.45 -8.93 -12.79
N TYR A 340 -18.65 -8.38 -12.88
CA TYR A 340 -19.56 -8.66 -13.98
C TYR A 340 -19.89 -7.37 -14.74
N ARG A 341 -19.65 -7.39 -16.06
CA ARG A 341 -20.00 -6.31 -16.95
C ARG A 341 -21.30 -6.65 -17.66
N PHE A 342 -22.41 -6.09 -17.18
CA PHE A 342 -23.73 -6.25 -17.77
C PHE A 342 -23.79 -5.67 -19.19
N SER A 343 -23.12 -4.53 -19.39
CA SER A 343 -23.05 -3.86 -20.68
C SER A 343 -21.83 -2.93 -20.74
N LYS A 344 -21.61 -2.26 -21.87
CA LYS A 344 -20.60 -1.19 -21.97
C LYS A 344 -20.88 -0.01 -21.01
N LYS A 345 -22.09 0.08 -20.46
CA LYS A 345 -22.54 1.16 -19.60
C LYS A 345 -22.58 0.80 -18.11
N VAL A 346 -22.67 -0.47 -17.76
CA VAL A 346 -22.87 -0.90 -16.36
C VAL A 346 -21.92 -2.06 -16.03
N ASP A 347 -21.14 -1.90 -14.98
CA ASP A 347 -20.34 -2.96 -14.39
C ASP A 347 -20.49 -3.00 -12.85
N LEU A 348 -20.53 -4.20 -12.31
CA LEU A 348 -20.60 -4.49 -10.88
C LEU A 348 -19.35 -5.25 -10.46
N PHE A 349 -18.77 -4.84 -9.37
CA PHE A 349 -17.68 -5.52 -8.68
C PHE A 349 -18.12 -5.87 -7.27
N ALA A 350 -17.81 -7.08 -6.82
CA ALA A 350 -18.01 -7.53 -5.46
C ALA A 350 -16.74 -8.23 -4.97
N SER A 351 -16.40 -8.07 -3.70
CA SER A 351 -15.29 -8.80 -3.09
C SER A 351 -15.57 -9.12 -1.62
N TYR A 352 -15.00 -10.22 -1.17
CA TYR A 352 -14.93 -10.63 0.22
C TYR A 352 -13.48 -10.94 0.56
N ASP A 353 -13.01 -10.47 1.69
CA ASP A 353 -11.72 -10.84 2.27
C ASP A 353 -11.88 -11.25 3.73
N SER A 354 -11.11 -12.25 4.12
CA SER A 354 -10.98 -12.72 5.51
C SER A 354 -9.52 -12.99 5.78
N ARG A 355 -8.96 -12.33 6.78
CA ARG A 355 -7.54 -12.44 7.12
C ARG A 355 -7.37 -12.62 8.61
N LYS A 356 -6.63 -13.65 8.97
CA LYS A 356 -6.09 -13.84 10.31
C LYS A 356 -4.63 -13.42 10.35
N ARG A 357 -4.11 -13.19 11.53
CA ARG A 357 -2.68 -12.95 11.74
C ARG A 357 -1.90 -14.22 11.35
N ILE A 358 -0.86 -14.09 10.54
CA ILE A 358 0.04 -15.18 10.25
C ILE A 358 0.97 -15.34 11.45
N VAL A 359 1.05 -16.55 11.98
CA VAL A 359 1.94 -16.90 13.09
C VAL A 359 3.21 -17.52 12.53
N TYR A 360 4.35 -16.95 12.88
CA TYR A 360 5.68 -17.46 12.57
C TYR A 360 6.30 -17.92 13.88
N TYR A 361 6.30 -19.23 14.10
CA TYR A 361 6.59 -19.84 15.40
C TYR A 361 8.00 -19.60 15.91
N GLU A 362 8.99 -19.59 15.02
CA GLU A 362 10.38 -19.37 15.39
C GLU A 362 10.84 -17.92 15.19
N THR A 363 10.24 -17.19 14.23
CA THR A 363 10.60 -15.80 13.98
C THR A 363 10.11 -14.88 15.10
N TYR A 364 8.93 -15.15 15.68
CA TYR A 364 8.33 -14.38 16.77
C TYR A 364 8.04 -15.22 18.02
N ARG A 365 8.98 -16.12 18.36
CA ARG A 365 8.81 -17.13 19.42
C ARG A 365 8.31 -16.58 20.76
N THR A 366 8.71 -15.38 21.15
CA THR A 366 8.28 -14.72 22.39
C THR A 366 6.87 -14.16 22.33
N ASP A 367 6.31 -13.95 21.14
CA ASP A 367 5.02 -13.30 20.92
C ASP A 367 3.94 -14.27 20.41
N VAL A 368 4.26 -15.56 20.26
CA VAL A 368 3.36 -16.57 19.68
C VAL A 368 2.06 -16.69 20.48
N GLU A 369 2.13 -16.69 21.80
CA GLU A 369 0.94 -16.78 22.65
C GLU A 369 0.01 -15.58 22.46
N ASN A 370 0.55 -14.36 22.49
CA ASN A 370 -0.21 -13.14 22.20
C ASN A 370 -0.78 -13.10 20.79
N MET A 371 -0.07 -13.72 19.82
CA MET A 371 -0.54 -13.81 18.43
C MET A 371 -1.69 -14.79 18.27
N LEU A 372 -1.72 -15.83 19.08
CA LEU A 372 -2.79 -16.83 19.07
C LEU A 372 -4.03 -16.37 19.84
N GLU A 373 -3.86 -15.57 20.90
CA GLU A 373 -4.99 -14.94 21.61
C GLU A 373 -5.77 -13.98 20.69
N ASP A 374 -5.10 -13.22 19.80
CA ASP A 374 -5.73 -12.36 18.78
C ASP A 374 -6.01 -13.13 17.48
N ASP A 375 -6.55 -14.37 17.56
CA ASP A 375 -6.83 -15.20 16.39
C ASP A 375 -8.12 -14.83 15.65
N GLN A 376 -8.59 -13.63 15.82
CA GLN A 376 -9.82 -13.18 15.17
C GLN A 376 -9.62 -12.79 13.72
N ALA A 377 -10.49 -13.31 12.86
CA ALA A 377 -10.48 -12.96 11.45
C ALA A 377 -10.98 -11.53 11.23
N ARG A 378 -10.17 -10.71 10.59
CA ARG A 378 -10.60 -9.42 10.04
C ARG A 378 -11.24 -9.67 8.69
N GLN A 379 -12.53 -9.37 8.60
CA GLN A 379 -13.33 -9.65 7.41
C GLN A 379 -13.75 -8.36 6.72
N GLY A 380 -13.86 -8.39 5.41
CA GLY A 380 -14.28 -7.27 4.60
C GLY A 380 -15.21 -7.69 3.47
N LEU A 381 -16.33 -6.99 3.33
CA LEU A 381 -17.23 -7.07 2.19
C LEU A 381 -17.20 -5.76 1.44
N ARG A 382 -17.12 -5.80 0.11
CA ARG A 382 -17.21 -4.60 -0.74
C ARG A 382 -18.04 -4.88 -1.98
N ALA A 383 -18.92 -3.96 -2.31
CA ALA A 383 -19.61 -3.90 -3.59
C ALA A 383 -19.38 -2.54 -4.25
N ARG A 384 -19.18 -2.53 -5.57
CA ARG A 384 -19.02 -1.30 -6.36
C ARG A 384 -19.83 -1.42 -7.66
N LEU A 385 -20.63 -0.43 -7.93
CA LEU A 385 -21.40 -0.27 -9.16
C LEU A 385 -20.89 0.95 -9.92
N ASN A 386 -20.51 0.78 -11.18
CA ASN A 386 -20.18 1.88 -12.08
C ASN A 386 -21.21 1.94 -13.20
N ILE A 387 -21.74 3.14 -13.44
CA ILE A 387 -22.75 3.40 -14.46
C ILE A 387 -22.27 4.53 -15.36
N LYS A 388 -22.46 4.39 -16.65
CA LYS A 388 -22.28 5.43 -17.67
C LYS A 388 -23.64 5.82 -18.25
N PRO A 389 -24.41 6.68 -17.55
CA PRO A 389 -25.78 7.00 -17.95
C PRO A 389 -25.82 7.66 -19.32
N ILE A 390 -24.92 8.58 -19.58
CA ILE A 390 -24.77 9.30 -20.85
C ILE A 390 -23.31 9.36 -21.27
N LYS A 391 -23.04 9.79 -22.49
CA LYS A 391 -21.68 9.98 -23.02
C LYS A 391 -20.88 10.92 -22.11
N ASN A 392 -19.65 10.57 -21.80
CA ASN A 392 -18.70 11.33 -20.97
C ASN A 392 -19.07 11.46 -19.47
N VAL A 393 -20.14 10.84 -18.97
CA VAL A 393 -20.48 10.83 -17.55
C VAL A 393 -20.30 9.43 -16.99
N ILE A 394 -19.62 9.35 -15.83
CA ILE A 394 -19.42 8.10 -15.09
C ILE A 394 -19.87 8.35 -13.66
N VAL A 395 -20.78 7.53 -13.17
CA VAL A 395 -21.22 7.48 -11.77
C VAL A 395 -20.68 6.19 -11.15
N GLY A 396 -19.98 6.32 -10.05
CA GLY A 396 -19.48 5.19 -9.27
C GLY A 396 -20.04 5.23 -7.85
N ILE A 397 -20.59 4.11 -7.40
CA ILE A 397 -21.06 3.93 -6.02
C ILE A 397 -20.38 2.69 -5.46
N SER A 398 -19.83 2.80 -4.25
CA SER A 398 -19.21 1.67 -3.57
C SER A 398 -19.63 1.65 -2.11
N VAL A 399 -19.98 0.48 -1.62
CA VAL A 399 -20.25 0.21 -0.20
C VAL A 399 -19.32 -0.87 0.27
N GLY A 400 -18.84 -0.75 1.50
CA GLY A 400 -17.97 -1.73 2.13
C GLY A 400 -18.25 -1.83 3.62
N LYS A 401 -18.10 -3.03 4.16
CA LYS A 401 -18.17 -3.30 5.59
C LYS A 401 -16.93 -4.09 5.99
N ARG A 402 -16.27 -3.65 7.05
CA ARG A 402 -15.21 -4.40 7.73
C ARG A 402 -15.67 -4.74 9.13
N PHE A 403 -15.35 -5.94 9.58
CA PHE A 403 -15.76 -6.43 10.90
C PHE A 403 -14.81 -7.53 11.38
N GLN A 404 -14.76 -7.72 12.67
CA GLN A 404 -14.14 -8.86 13.35
C GLN A 404 -15.21 -9.77 13.91
N SER A 405 -14.86 -11.02 14.21
CA SER A 405 -15.82 -12.03 14.66
C SER A 405 -16.49 -11.69 16.00
N ASP A 406 -15.78 -10.90 16.85
CA ASP A 406 -16.28 -10.42 18.15
C ASP A 406 -17.21 -9.19 18.06
N GLY A 407 -17.36 -8.63 16.87
CA GLY A 407 -18.18 -7.43 16.64
C GLY A 407 -17.60 -6.12 17.19
N GLN A 408 -16.47 -6.16 17.91
CA GLN A 408 -15.91 -4.97 18.59
C GLN A 408 -15.35 -3.94 17.59
N ASN A 409 -14.81 -4.38 16.46
CA ASN A 409 -14.19 -3.53 15.46
C ASN A 409 -14.94 -3.60 14.13
N SER A 410 -16.00 -2.84 14.00
CA SER A 410 -16.72 -2.73 12.74
C SER A 410 -16.56 -1.35 12.10
N SER A 411 -16.49 -1.31 10.77
CA SER A 411 -16.55 -0.07 10.03
C SER A 411 -17.32 -0.23 8.74
N ASN A 412 -18.12 0.79 8.40
CA ASN A 412 -18.84 0.88 7.14
C ASN A 412 -18.21 1.99 6.30
N ASN A 413 -17.95 1.71 5.04
CA ASN A 413 -17.40 2.67 4.08
C ASN A 413 -18.38 2.87 2.93
N TYR A 414 -18.72 4.11 2.63
CA TYR A 414 -19.58 4.53 1.53
C TYR A 414 -18.79 5.47 0.64
N ASN A 415 -18.70 5.18 -0.63
CA ASN A 415 -18.02 6.03 -1.59
C ASN A 415 -18.92 6.31 -2.78
N GLY A 416 -19.06 7.59 -3.12
CA GLY A 416 -19.75 8.09 -4.31
C GLY A 416 -18.77 8.88 -5.18
N SER A 417 -18.82 8.69 -6.50
CA SER A 417 -18.01 9.44 -7.44
C SER A 417 -18.83 9.81 -8.67
N LEU A 418 -18.63 11.05 -9.14
CA LEU A 418 -19.22 11.56 -10.38
C LEU A 418 -18.09 12.14 -11.24
N THR A 419 -17.91 11.59 -12.42
CA THR A 419 -16.86 12.02 -13.34
C THR A 419 -17.49 12.50 -14.66
N PHE A 420 -17.14 13.71 -15.06
CA PHE A 420 -17.39 14.25 -16.40
C PHE A 420 -16.06 14.21 -17.17
N ASN A 421 -15.94 13.31 -18.15
CA ASN A 421 -14.70 13.20 -18.95
C ASN A 421 -14.48 14.42 -19.85
N LYS A 422 -15.56 15.09 -20.24
CA LYS A 422 -15.55 16.37 -20.96
C LYS A 422 -16.76 17.18 -20.49
N MET A 423 -16.50 18.22 -19.71
CA MET A 423 -17.55 19.11 -19.22
C MET A 423 -18.02 20.01 -20.36
N PRO A 424 -19.32 20.19 -20.59
CA PRO A 424 -19.82 21.18 -21.54
C PRO A 424 -19.30 22.59 -21.20
N VAL A 425 -19.08 23.42 -22.19
CA VAL A 425 -18.64 24.84 -22.09
C VAL A 425 -17.20 24.99 -21.57
N ILE A 426 -16.91 24.52 -20.35
CA ILE A 426 -15.60 24.72 -19.68
C ILE A 426 -14.53 23.73 -20.21
N GLY A 427 -14.96 22.59 -20.74
CA GLY A 427 -14.07 21.50 -21.17
C GLY A 427 -13.37 20.83 -19.98
N GLY A 428 -12.33 20.01 -20.28
CA GLY A 428 -11.58 19.30 -19.27
C GLY A 428 -12.38 18.18 -18.59
N ARG A 429 -11.71 17.47 -17.72
CA ARG A 429 -12.30 16.39 -16.92
C ARG A 429 -12.54 16.88 -15.50
N TRP A 430 -13.74 16.67 -14.99
CA TRP A 430 -14.12 16.95 -13.61
C TRP A 430 -14.40 15.65 -12.88
N ASN A 431 -13.92 15.55 -11.65
CA ASN A 431 -14.20 14.43 -10.77
C ASN A 431 -14.63 14.96 -9.41
N PHE A 432 -15.83 14.58 -9.00
CA PHE A 432 -16.39 14.83 -7.67
C PHE A 432 -16.40 13.50 -6.94
N GLN A 433 -15.91 13.50 -5.73
CA GLN A 433 -15.85 12.28 -4.90
C GLN A 433 -16.32 12.61 -3.49
N PHE A 434 -17.11 11.72 -2.94
CA PHE A 434 -17.51 11.72 -1.54
C PHE A 434 -17.22 10.35 -0.94
N ASN A 435 -16.60 10.36 0.23
CA ASN A 435 -16.35 9.14 1.01
C ASN A 435 -16.79 9.36 2.44
N ARG A 436 -17.54 8.40 2.98
CA ARG A 436 -17.92 8.34 4.39
C ARG A 436 -17.43 7.04 4.98
N ASN A 437 -16.67 7.13 6.05
CA ASN A 437 -16.27 5.99 6.86
C ASN A 437 -16.86 6.12 8.26
N LEU A 438 -17.53 5.07 8.71
CA LEU A 438 -18.16 4.98 10.03
C LEU A 438 -17.51 3.82 10.77
N SER A 439 -16.85 4.09 11.86
CA SER A 439 -16.34 3.07 12.79
C SER A 439 -16.95 3.29 14.18
N SER A 440 -16.68 2.40 15.12
CA SER A 440 -17.18 2.49 16.50
C SER A 440 -16.74 3.78 17.21
N TYR A 441 -15.58 4.34 16.83
CA TYR A 441 -14.98 5.50 17.51
C TYR A 441 -14.82 6.74 16.61
N LEU A 442 -14.95 6.60 15.28
CA LEU A 442 -14.68 7.68 14.35
C LEU A 442 -15.66 7.66 13.18
N ARG A 443 -16.27 8.82 12.91
CA ARG A 443 -16.91 9.13 11.64
C ARG A 443 -16.01 10.06 10.83
N SER A 444 -15.68 9.68 9.62
CA SER A 444 -14.89 10.48 8.69
C SER A 444 -15.70 10.74 7.41
N ASP A 445 -15.89 12.00 7.07
CA ASP A 445 -16.53 12.45 5.83
C ASP A 445 -15.48 13.20 4.99
N ILE A 446 -15.26 12.75 3.76
CA ILE A 446 -14.28 13.34 2.83
C ILE A 446 -15.02 13.72 1.56
N ALA A 447 -14.97 14.98 1.19
CA ALA A 447 -15.47 15.45 -0.10
C ALA A 447 -14.30 16.05 -0.89
N SER A 448 -14.26 15.81 -2.19
CA SER A 448 -13.23 16.38 -3.05
C SER A 448 -13.75 16.69 -4.45
N VAL A 449 -13.16 17.72 -5.03
CA VAL A 449 -13.34 18.07 -6.43
C VAL A 449 -11.98 18.21 -7.08
N ARG A 450 -11.81 17.62 -8.25
CA ARG A 450 -10.60 17.68 -9.07
C ARG A 450 -10.97 18.05 -10.49
N TYR A 451 -10.27 19.01 -11.02
CA TYR A 451 -10.31 19.38 -12.43
C TYR A 451 -9.03 18.93 -13.11
N SER A 452 -9.11 18.42 -14.33
CA SER A 452 -7.96 17.98 -15.11
C SER A 452 -8.06 18.51 -16.51
N LYS A 453 -7.01 19.19 -16.97
CA LYS A 453 -6.94 19.72 -18.34
C LYS A 453 -5.54 19.56 -18.91
N SER A 454 -5.47 19.07 -20.14
CA SER A 454 -4.23 19.05 -20.91
C SER A 454 -4.11 20.35 -21.71
N LEU A 455 -2.93 20.94 -21.65
CA LEU A 455 -2.54 22.20 -22.30
C LEU A 455 -1.29 21.95 -23.16
N LEU A 456 -0.89 22.94 -23.95
CA LEU A 456 0.33 22.91 -24.77
C LEU A 456 0.40 21.63 -25.65
N ASN A 457 -0.65 21.35 -26.41
CA ASN A 457 -0.75 20.15 -27.24
C ASN A 457 -0.47 18.86 -26.49
N ASN A 458 -1.11 18.71 -25.30
CA ASN A 458 -0.96 17.58 -24.38
C ASN A 458 0.44 17.44 -23.75
N ARG A 459 1.30 18.44 -23.82
CA ARG A 459 2.58 18.43 -23.11
C ARG A 459 2.44 18.73 -21.63
N LEU A 460 1.53 19.61 -21.25
CA LEU A 460 1.28 19.98 -19.87
C LEU A 460 -0.11 19.51 -19.44
N THR A 461 -0.17 18.73 -18.36
CA THR A 461 -1.42 18.38 -17.69
C THR A 461 -1.48 19.09 -16.34
N LEU A 462 -2.57 19.81 -16.09
CA LEU A 462 -2.86 20.49 -14.83
C LEU A 462 -4.04 19.83 -14.14
N ASN A 463 -3.90 19.57 -12.85
CA ASN A 463 -4.91 18.93 -12.02
C ASN A 463 -5.09 19.69 -10.69
N PRO A 464 -5.69 20.89 -10.68
CA PRO A 464 -6.09 21.53 -9.44
C PRO A 464 -7.17 20.72 -8.73
N TYR A 465 -7.11 20.69 -7.40
CA TYR A 465 -8.12 20.03 -6.58
C TYR A 465 -8.32 20.74 -5.25
N TYR A 466 -9.50 20.55 -4.73
CA TYR A 466 -9.86 20.88 -3.36
C TYR A 466 -10.43 19.66 -2.68
N ARG A 467 -10.09 19.45 -1.39
CA ARG A 467 -10.58 18.37 -0.57
C ARG A 467 -10.84 18.89 0.84
N ILE A 468 -11.96 18.48 1.40
CA ILE A 468 -12.32 18.73 2.80
C ILE A 468 -12.47 17.39 3.51
N LEU A 469 -11.88 17.29 4.69
CA LEU A 469 -12.00 16.17 5.60
C LEU A 469 -12.70 16.66 6.87
N MET A 470 -13.70 15.93 7.31
CA MET A 470 -14.41 16.17 8.55
C MET A 470 -14.34 14.90 9.41
N TYR A 471 -13.72 15.00 10.56
CA TYR A 471 -13.63 13.93 11.55
C TYR A 471 -14.53 14.26 12.73
N ARG A 472 -15.31 13.28 13.17
CA ARG A 472 -16.09 13.32 14.40
C ARG A 472 -15.73 12.11 15.23
N TYR A 473 -15.12 12.35 16.37
CA TYR A 473 -14.74 11.31 17.30
C TYR A 473 -15.91 11.04 18.26
N ALA A 474 -16.23 9.76 18.49
CA ALA A 474 -17.16 9.37 19.54
C ALA A 474 -16.44 9.56 20.88
N SER A 475 -16.69 10.67 21.54
CA SER A 475 -16.13 10.96 22.85
C SER A 475 -16.73 10.01 23.88
N ARG A 476 -15.91 9.18 24.52
CA ARG A 476 -16.18 8.65 25.85
C ARG A 476 -15.61 9.66 26.85
N GLY A 477 -16.43 10.66 27.22
CA GLY A 477 -16.16 11.51 28.39
C GLY A 477 -15.17 12.66 28.18
N GLY A 478 -15.41 13.56 27.22
CA GLY A 478 -15.03 14.96 27.43
C GLY A 478 -15.90 15.54 28.52
N ALA A 479 -15.41 16.46 29.34
CA ALA A 479 -16.13 17.07 30.48
C ALA A 479 -17.53 17.60 30.13
N ASP A 480 -17.83 17.80 28.83
CA ASP A 480 -19.10 18.35 28.35
C ASP A 480 -19.87 17.43 27.39
N GLY A 481 -19.47 16.17 27.20
CA GLY A 481 -20.18 15.21 26.31
C GLY A 481 -20.26 15.58 24.82
N VAL A 482 -19.58 16.63 24.39
CA VAL A 482 -19.60 17.11 22.99
C VAL A 482 -18.57 16.34 22.14
N PRO A 483 -19.00 15.71 21.02
CA PRO A 483 -18.07 15.04 20.12
C PRO A 483 -17.05 16.01 19.53
N LEU A 484 -15.77 15.69 19.63
CA LEU A 484 -14.71 16.47 19.01
C LEU A 484 -14.87 16.41 17.47
N THR A 485 -15.15 17.56 16.87
CA THR A 485 -15.24 17.66 15.40
C THR A 485 -14.03 18.43 14.87
N THR A 486 -13.32 17.82 13.95
CA THR A 486 -12.16 18.42 13.29
C THR A 486 -12.43 18.56 11.79
N LYS A 487 -12.16 19.74 11.24
CA LYS A 487 -12.25 20.01 9.79
C LYS A 487 -10.87 20.34 9.25
N GLN A 488 -10.48 19.69 8.18
CA GLN A 488 -9.21 19.93 7.50
C GLN A 488 -9.44 20.19 6.01
N HIS A 489 -8.85 21.23 5.50
CA HIS A 489 -8.97 21.63 4.10
C HIS A 489 -7.65 21.40 3.38
N TYR A 490 -7.73 20.96 2.12
CA TYR A 490 -6.59 20.75 1.24
C TYR A 490 -6.83 21.46 -0.07
N TYR A 491 -5.87 22.26 -0.47
CA TYR A 491 -5.81 22.95 -1.74
C TYR A 491 -4.56 22.49 -2.47
N GLY A 492 -4.71 21.90 -3.63
CA GLY A 492 -3.55 21.36 -4.32
C GLY A 492 -3.62 21.53 -5.83
N VAL A 493 -2.45 21.53 -6.42
CA VAL A 493 -2.25 21.49 -7.87
C VAL A 493 -1.20 20.44 -8.18
N ASP A 494 -1.58 19.48 -9.00
CA ASP A 494 -0.68 18.48 -9.56
C ASP A 494 -0.45 18.82 -11.03
N MET A 495 0.82 18.95 -11.43
CA MET A 495 1.26 19.28 -12.77
C MET A 495 2.15 18.18 -13.32
N ALA A 496 1.93 17.77 -14.56
CA ALA A 496 2.82 16.88 -15.27
C ALA A 496 3.19 17.48 -16.61
N TYR A 497 4.50 17.60 -16.86
CA TYR A 497 5.04 18.14 -18.10
C TYR A 497 5.83 17.08 -18.85
N ASN A 498 5.38 16.75 -20.05
CA ASN A 498 6.05 15.83 -20.96
C ASN A 498 7.18 16.57 -21.71
N LEU A 499 8.40 16.51 -21.17
CA LEU A 499 9.61 17.07 -21.79
C LEU A 499 9.91 16.39 -23.12
N SER A 500 9.68 15.08 -23.18
CA SER A 500 9.75 14.27 -24.40
C SER A 500 8.77 13.10 -24.31
N ARG A 501 8.67 12.27 -25.35
CA ARG A 501 7.84 11.03 -25.33
C ARG A 501 8.26 10.06 -24.20
N THR A 502 9.48 10.16 -23.71
CA THR A 502 10.05 9.26 -22.73
C THR A 502 10.45 9.93 -21.42
N LEU A 503 10.38 11.27 -21.34
CA LEU A 503 10.81 12.03 -20.16
C LEU A 503 9.67 12.91 -19.67
N VAL A 504 9.26 12.69 -18.43
CA VAL A 504 8.16 13.40 -17.77
C VAL A 504 8.69 14.02 -16.47
N ALA A 505 8.42 15.30 -16.26
CA ALA A 505 8.58 15.98 -14.98
C ALA A 505 7.19 16.19 -14.37
N SER A 506 7.07 16.03 -13.05
CA SER A 506 5.83 16.32 -12.33
C SER A 506 6.11 17.11 -11.05
N LEU A 507 5.21 18.01 -10.73
CA LEU A 507 5.24 18.86 -9.56
C LEU A 507 3.87 18.83 -8.90
N LEU A 508 3.82 18.53 -7.61
CA LEU A 508 2.65 18.67 -6.74
C LEU A 508 2.93 19.76 -5.72
N GLY A 509 2.06 20.75 -5.66
CA GLY A 509 1.97 21.70 -4.56
C GLY A 509 0.63 21.49 -3.83
N GLU A 510 0.66 21.31 -2.53
CA GLU A 510 -0.53 21.16 -1.69
C GLU A 510 -0.36 21.98 -0.41
N MET A 511 -1.38 22.72 -0.04
CA MET A 511 -1.51 23.36 1.26
C MET A 511 -2.65 22.67 2.00
N SER A 512 -2.43 22.30 3.26
CA SER A 512 -3.50 21.85 4.14
C SER A 512 -3.63 22.76 5.35
N THR A 513 -4.88 22.94 5.79
CA THR A 513 -5.20 23.79 6.96
C THR A 513 -6.05 22.99 7.93
N LEU A 514 -5.66 23.00 9.19
CA LEU A 514 -6.34 22.35 10.29
C LEU A 514 -6.45 23.34 11.45
N LYS A 515 -7.64 23.87 11.74
CA LYS A 515 -7.82 25.02 12.64
C LYS A 515 -6.87 26.15 12.21
N ASP A 516 -5.84 26.40 13.02
CA ASP A 516 -4.84 27.43 12.80
C ASP A 516 -3.52 26.88 12.19
N GLU A 517 -3.36 25.57 11.92
CA GLU A 517 -2.14 24.99 11.30
C GLU A 517 -2.15 25.04 9.79
N LYS A 518 -1.04 25.40 9.22
CA LYS A 518 -0.77 25.31 7.79
C LYS A 518 0.38 24.37 7.54
N ASN A 519 0.13 23.36 6.72
CA ASN A 519 1.17 22.47 6.26
C ASN A 519 1.27 22.58 4.74
N TYR A 520 2.48 22.71 4.25
CA TYR A 520 2.78 22.78 2.82
C TYR A 520 3.49 21.52 2.39
N ARG A 521 3.05 20.94 1.29
CA ARG A 521 3.69 19.79 0.67
C ARG A 521 4.09 20.14 -0.75
N VAL A 522 5.35 19.91 -1.06
CA VAL A 522 5.88 20.07 -2.41
C VAL A 522 6.57 18.77 -2.79
N ASN A 523 6.09 18.14 -3.87
CA ASN A 523 6.69 16.93 -4.42
C ASN A 523 7.11 17.21 -5.84
N PHE A 524 8.37 16.96 -6.15
CA PHE A 524 8.89 17.03 -7.51
C PHE A 524 9.39 15.66 -7.94
N SER A 525 9.13 15.27 -9.18
CA SER A 525 9.69 14.03 -9.74
C SER A 525 10.01 14.13 -11.22
N ILE A 526 11.06 13.41 -11.62
CA ILE A 526 11.44 13.21 -13.00
C ILE A 526 11.46 11.71 -13.28
N ILE A 527 10.84 11.31 -14.38
CA ILE A 527 10.74 9.92 -14.82
C ILE A 527 11.23 9.82 -16.26
N LYS A 528 12.29 9.04 -16.48
CA LYS A 528 12.77 8.64 -17.82
C LYS A 528 12.38 7.19 -18.05
N ARG A 529 11.68 6.94 -19.15
CA ARG A 529 11.35 5.60 -19.66
C ARG A 529 12.18 5.28 -20.89
N PHE A 530 12.51 4.03 -21.09
CA PHE A 530 13.16 3.54 -22.30
C PHE A 530 12.56 2.20 -22.72
N ASP A 531 12.43 2.00 -24.03
CA ASP A 531 11.97 0.75 -24.66
C ASP A 531 12.72 0.61 -25.99
N SER A 532 13.40 -0.52 -26.17
CA SER A 532 14.19 -0.77 -27.38
C SER A 532 13.34 -0.83 -28.64
N LYS A 533 12.04 -1.15 -28.57
CA LYS A 533 11.13 -1.10 -29.72
C LYS A 533 10.87 0.33 -30.23
N ASN A 534 11.08 1.36 -29.39
CA ASN A 534 10.83 2.77 -29.76
C ASN A 534 12.04 3.47 -30.37
N LYS A 535 13.08 2.75 -30.72
CA LYS A 535 14.29 3.29 -31.42
C LYS A 535 14.14 3.36 -32.94
N LYS A 536 12.92 3.19 -33.49
CA LYS A 536 12.62 3.47 -34.89
C LYS A 536 12.01 4.84 -35.08
#